data_73b1d6cc73065be96f9495521142ffd8
#
_entry.id   73b1d6cc73065be96f9495521142ffd8
#
_cell.length_a   1.000
_cell.length_b   1.000
_cell.length_c   1.000
_cell.angle_alpha   90.00
_cell.angle_beta   90.00
_cell.angle_gamma   90.00
#
_symmetry.space_group_name_H-M   'P 1'
#
loop_
_entity.id
_entity.type
_entity.pdbx_description
1 polymer ?
#
loop_
_entity_poly.entity_id
_entity_poly.type
_entity_poly.pdbx_seq_one_letter_code
_entity_poly.pdbx_strand_id
1 'polypeptide(L)'
;MKKAIFLDKDGTLVEDVPYSVDPARLLFTRGAPQALAGLAEAGYALVVVTNQPGIAAGRFSRAEFARLEHALREQGRAQAGVELDGVYACPHAPGIGRTPGCLCRKPAPGLLRRAALELNLELAHSWMVGDILDDVEAGRRAGCRTVLLDVGHETVWRLSPLRLPHHRCRDLLEAARRIVEDVAPHRPPAALLWSSAVHPAGLR
;
A
#
# COMPACT_ATOMS: atom_id res chain seq x y z
N MET A 1 8.03 -12.04 -14.62
CA MET A 1 7.16 -11.02 -13.96
C MET A 1 8.06 -10.07 -13.18
N LYS A 2 7.67 -8.79 -13.04
CA LYS A 2 8.42 -7.79 -12.29
C LYS A 2 7.96 -7.77 -10.82
N LYS A 3 8.87 -7.48 -9.88
CA LYS A 3 8.53 -7.16 -8.50
C LYS A 3 8.10 -5.70 -8.40
N ALA A 4 7.19 -5.35 -7.49
CA ALA A 4 6.67 -4.00 -7.37
C ALA A 4 6.67 -3.48 -5.93
N ILE A 5 6.70 -2.17 -5.81
CA ILE A 5 6.31 -1.45 -4.60
C ILE A 5 4.96 -0.80 -4.86
N PHE A 6 3.95 -1.27 -4.15
CA PHE A 6 2.66 -0.60 -4.06
C PHE A 6 2.73 0.45 -2.96
N LEU A 7 2.47 1.69 -3.31
CA LEU A 7 2.54 2.84 -2.41
C LEU A 7 1.14 3.40 -2.18
N ASP A 8 0.72 3.59 -0.95
CA ASP A 8 -0.38 4.51 -0.73
C ASP A 8 0.04 5.93 -1.12
N LYS A 9 -0.96 6.78 -1.38
CA LYS A 9 -0.72 8.16 -1.80
C LYS A 9 -0.62 9.09 -0.60
N ASP A 10 -1.76 9.31 0.06
CA ASP A 10 -1.93 10.34 1.07
C ASP A 10 -1.31 9.90 2.42
N GLY A 11 -0.42 10.69 3.00
CA GLY A 11 0.31 10.35 4.22
C GLY A 11 1.49 9.38 4.03
N THR A 12 1.66 8.81 2.85
CA THR A 12 2.76 7.88 2.52
C THR A 12 3.70 8.50 1.47
N LEU A 13 3.22 8.67 0.26
CA LEU A 13 4.01 9.23 -0.85
C LEU A 13 3.97 10.75 -0.84
N VAL A 14 2.80 11.34 -0.58
CA VAL A 14 2.58 12.77 -0.50
C VAL A 14 1.95 13.14 0.84
N GLU A 15 2.15 14.40 1.25
CA GLU A 15 1.51 14.97 2.45
C GLU A 15 -0.01 14.79 2.35
N ASP A 16 -0.64 14.38 3.47
CA ASP A 16 -2.09 14.22 3.50
C ASP A 16 -2.78 15.59 3.58
N VAL A 17 -3.47 15.92 2.51
CA VAL A 17 -4.33 17.11 2.43
C VAL A 17 -5.74 16.64 2.10
N PRO A 18 -6.63 16.52 3.09
CA PRO A 18 -7.94 15.91 2.92
C PRO A 18 -8.72 16.45 1.72
N TYR A 19 -9.15 15.56 0.82
CA TYR A 19 -9.93 15.82 -0.39
C TYR A 19 -9.29 16.82 -1.37
N SER A 20 -8.01 17.17 -1.24
CA SER A 20 -7.33 18.03 -2.18
C SER A 20 -7.00 17.31 -3.47
N VAL A 21 -7.38 17.92 -4.61
CA VAL A 21 -6.94 17.54 -5.97
C VAL A 21 -6.25 18.70 -6.68
N ASP A 22 -5.83 19.71 -5.92
CA ASP A 22 -5.05 20.84 -6.41
C ASP A 22 -3.58 20.42 -6.61
N PRO A 23 -3.06 20.41 -7.85
CA PRO A 23 -1.66 20.06 -8.11
C PRO A 23 -0.65 20.97 -7.39
N ALA A 24 -1.00 22.22 -7.09
CA ALA A 24 -0.12 23.15 -6.38
C ALA A 24 0.08 22.77 -4.91
N ARG A 25 -0.80 21.95 -4.35
CA ARG A 25 -0.73 21.42 -2.98
C ARG A 25 -0.15 20.01 -2.89
N LEU A 26 0.26 19.44 -4.03
CA LEU A 26 0.86 18.11 -4.10
C LEU A 26 2.32 18.22 -3.68
N LEU A 27 2.64 17.81 -2.47
CA LEU A 27 3.98 17.82 -1.91
C LEU A 27 4.39 16.40 -1.53
N PHE A 28 5.55 15.95 -2.01
CA PHE A 28 6.12 14.68 -1.55
C PHE A 28 6.43 14.72 -0.05
N THR A 29 6.19 13.62 0.65
CA THR A 29 6.65 13.45 2.02
C THR A 29 8.18 13.49 2.08
N ARG A 30 8.72 13.83 3.23
CA ARG A 30 10.17 13.94 3.42
C ARG A 30 10.89 12.65 3.02
N GLY A 31 11.85 12.75 2.12
CA GLY A 31 12.64 11.62 1.65
C GLY A 31 11.96 10.73 0.60
N ALA A 32 10.71 11.03 0.20
CA ALA A 32 10.01 10.25 -0.80
C ALA A 32 10.71 10.23 -2.18
N PRO A 33 11.24 11.34 -2.71
CA PRO A 33 11.98 11.30 -3.97
C PRO A 33 13.19 10.36 -3.92
N GLN A 34 13.98 10.40 -2.85
CA GLN A 34 15.14 9.53 -2.67
C GLN A 34 14.73 8.06 -2.50
N ALA A 35 13.63 7.80 -1.80
CA ALA A 35 13.07 6.46 -1.65
C ALA A 35 12.62 5.88 -3.00
N LEU A 36 11.89 6.66 -3.80
CA LEU A 36 11.45 6.26 -5.13
C LEU A 36 12.64 5.92 -6.04
N ALA A 37 13.64 6.79 -6.08
CA ALA A 37 14.86 6.57 -6.88
C ALA A 37 15.57 5.27 -6.48
N GLY A 38 15.80 5.04 -5.18
CA GLY A 38 16.47 3.84 -4.69
C GLY A 38 15.67 2.56 -4.94
N LEU A 39 14.34 2.61 -4.85
CA LEU A 39 13.48 1.45 -5.15
C LEU A 39 13.45 1.14 -6.66
N ALA A 40 13.42 2.16 -7.52
CA ALA A 40 13.50 1.98 -8.96
C ALA A 40 14.88 1.41 -9.38
N GLU A 41 15.97 1.93 -8.80
CA GLU A 41 17.34 1.41 -9.01
C GLU A 41 17.46 -0.06 -8.57
N ALA A 42 16.77 -0.46 -7.49
CA ALA A 42 16.69 -1.84 -7.04
C ALA A 42 15.79 -2.73 -7.94
N GLY A 43 15.25 -2.21 -9.03
CA GLY A 43 14.50 -2.94 -10.06
C GLY A 43 13.03 -3.18 -9.70
N TYR A 44 12.44 -2.42 -8.78
CA TYR A 44 11.01 -2.47 -8.49
C TYR A 44 10.21 -1.57 -9.44
N ALA A 45 9.07 -2.07 -9.91
CA ALA A 45 8.03 -1.23 -10.48
C ALA A 45 7.38 -0.38 -9.37
N LEU A 46 7.10 0.89 -9.65
CA LEU A 46 6.51 1.82 -8.68
C LEU A 46 5.04 2.04 -9.00
N VAL A 47 4.14 1.57 -8.13
CA VAL A 47 2.70 1.58 -8.36
C VAL A 47 1.99 2.27 -7.20
N VAL A 48 1.24 3.32 -7.48
CA VAL A 48 0.41 3.99 -6.48
C VAL A 48 -0.96 3.33 -6.40
N VAL A 49 -1.42 3.04 -5.17
CA VAL A 49 -2.74 2.44 -4.88
C VAL A 49 -3.44 3.24 -3.79
N THR A 50 -4.51 3.96 -4.13
CA THR A 50 -5.12 4.94 -3.22
C THR A 50 -6.63 4.80 -3.10
N ASN A 51 -7.18 5.08 -1.91
CA ASN A 51 -8.62 5.23 -1.70
C ASN A 51 -9.01 6.70 -1.89
N GLN A 52 -9.89 6.98 -2.86
CA GLN A 52 -10.35 8.32 -3.18
C GLN A 52 -11.88 8.46 -3.04
N PRO A 53 -12.41 8.38 -1.81
CA PRO A 53 -13.86 8.44 -1.56
C PRO A 53 -14.46 9.81 -1.90
N GLY A 54 -13.65 10.85 -2.03
CA GLY A 54 -14.08 12.18 -2.44
C GLY A 54 -14.80 12.19 -3.78
N ILE A 55 -14.48 11.25 -4.69
CA ILE A 55 -15.18 11.09 -5.97
C ILE A 55 -16.64 10.69 -5.72
N ALA A 56 -16.88 9.64 -4.94
CA ALA A 56 -18.25 9.20 -4.59
C ALA A 56 -19.01 10.26 -3.77
N ALA A 57 -18.30 11.03 -2.95
CA ALA A 57 -18.88 12.10 -2.13
C ALA A 57 -19.11 13.41 -2.91
N GLY A 58 -18.79 13.46 -4.21
CA GLY A 58 -18.93 14.66 -5.04
C GLY A 58 -18.02 15.84 -4.65
N ARG A 59 -16.93 15.54 -3.90
CA ARG A 59 -15.96 16.56 -3.49
C ARG A 59 -15.08 17.01 -4.67
N PHE A 60 -14.83 16.09 -5.59
CA PHE A 60 -14.11 16.33 -6.83
C PHE A 60 -14.46 15.24 -7.86
N SER A 61 -14.26 15.56 -9.12
CA SER A 61 -14.55 14.68 -10.25
C SER A 61 -13.39 13.73 -10.57
N ARG A 62 -13.66 12.70 -11.36
CA ARG A 62 -12.61 11.83 -11.93
C ARG A 62 -11.61 12.60 -12.80
N ALA A 63 -12.09 13.63 -13.53
CA ALA A 63 -11.22 14.47 -14.36
C ALA A 63 -10.27 15.33 -13.52
N GLU A 64 -10.71 15.83 -12.37
CA GLU A 64 -9.84 16.54 -11.44
C GLU A 64 -8.80 15.60 -10.83
N PHE A 65 -9.21 14.41 -10.43
CA PHE A 65 -8.26 13.41 -9.95
C PHE A 65 -7.24 13.01 -11.03
N ALA A 66 -7.64 12.86 -12.30
CA ALA A 66 -6.73 12.58 -13.41
C ALA A 66 -5.68 13.69 -13.62
N ARG A 67 -6.04 14.96 -13.40
CA ARG A 67 -5.06 16.06 -13.42
C ARG A 67 -4.06 15.97 -12.28
N LEU A 68 -4.53 15.59 -11.07
CA LEU A 68 -3.63 15.35 -9.93
C LEU A 68 -2.70 14.16 -10.19
N GLU A 69 -3.22 13.07 -10.79
CA GLU A 69 -2.40 11.92 -11.18
C GLU A 69 -1.31 12.31 -12.17
N HIS A 70 -1.65 13.12 -13.17
CA HIS A 70 -0.66 13.63 -14.12
C HIS A 70 0.43 14.44 -13.41
N ALA A 71 0.04 15.36 -12.52
CA ALA A 71 0.99 16.15 -11.73
C ALA A 71 1.89 15.28 -10.84
N LEU A 72 1.33 14.22 -10.24
CA LEU A 72 2.11 13.27 -9.44
C LEU A 72 3.19 12.57 -10.27
N ARG A 73 2.86 12.15 -11.50
CA ARG A 73 3.82 11.55 -12.42
C ARG A 73 4.91 12.54 -12.83
N GLU A 74 4.54 13.78 -13.15
CA GLU A 74 5.50 14.84 -13.48
C GLU A 74 6.45 15.14 -12.32
N GLN A 75 5.93 15.19 -11.08
CA GLN A 75 6.78 15.37 -9.90
C GLN A 75 7.71 14.18 -9.67
N GLY A 76 7.26 12.95 -9.91
CA GLY A 76 8.12 11.75 -9.87
C GLY A 76 9.31 11.88 -10.82
N ARG A 77 9.07 12.29 -12.08
CA ARG A 77 10.13 12.56 -13.05
C ARG A 77 11.05 13.68 -12.62
N ALA A 78 10.48 14.81 -12.19
CA ALA A 78 11.23 16.02 -11.89
C ALA A 78 12.08 15.90 -10.62
N GLN A 79 11.56 15.29 -9.54
CA GLN A 79 12.21 15.28 -8.23
C GLN A 79 12.93 13.97 -7.91
N ALA A 80 12.49 12.84 -8.47
CA ALA A 80 13.08 11.52 -8.20
C ALA A 80 13.76 10.90 -9.44
N GLY A 81 13.56 11.47 -10.63
CA GLY A 81 14.07 10.92 -11.88
C GLY A 81 13.40 9.59 -12.28
N VAL A 82 12.20 9.31 -11.78
CA VAL A 82 11.52 8.02 -11.96
C VAL A 82 10.16 8.16 -12.64
N GLU A 83 9.76 7.11 -13.35
CA GLU A 83 8.40 6.92 -13.83
C GLU A 83 7.58 6.11 -12.82
N LEU A 84 6.34 6.53 -12.58
CA LEU A 84 5.37 5.67 -11.89
C LEU A 84 4.74 4.71 -12.90
N ASP A 85 4.93 3.40 -12.71
CA ASP A 85 4.43 2.36 -13.62
C ASP A 85 2.88 2.35 -13.66
N GLY A 86 2.22 2.74 -12.56
CA GLY A 86 0.76 2.82 -12.50
C GLY A 86 0.24 3.64 -11.33
N VAL A 87 -0.98 4.20 -11.51
CA VAL A 87 -1.75 4.83 -10.44
C VAL A 87 -3.16 4.24 -10.46
N TYR A 88 -3.56 3.61 -9.36
CA TYR A 88 -4.84 2.91 -9.22
C TYR A 88 -5.63 3.52 -8.07
N ALA A 89 -6.78 4.07 -8.36
CA ALA A 89 -7.64 4.71 -7.37
C ALA A 89 -8.96 3.96 -7.20
N CYS A 90 -9.39 3.81 -5.95
CA CYS A 90 -10.76 3.39 -5.63
C CYS A 90 -11.64 4.63 -5.46
N PRO A 91 -12.63 4.85 -6.34
CA PRO A 91 -13.49 6.02 -6.26
C PRO A 91 -14.71 5.84 -5.33
N HIS A 92 -14.89 4.66 -4.74
CA HIS A 92 -16.11 4.30 -4.04
C HIS A 92 -16.12 4.81 -2.61
N ALA A 93 -17.33 5.10 -2.10
CA ALA A 93 -17.55 5.39 -0.70
C ALA A 93 -17.16 4.18 0.19
N PRO A 94 -16.83 4.41 1.48
CA PRO A 94 -16.72 3.33 2.44
C PRO A 94 -18.00 2.48 2.49
N GLY A 95 -17.87 1.20 2.81
CA GLY A 95 -19.01 0.33 3.06
C GLY A 95 -19.78 0.74 4.32
N ILE A 96 -20.97 0.14 4.50
CA ILE A 96 -21.82 0.38 5.66
C ILE A 96 -21.65 -0.76 6.66
N GLY A 97 -21.27 -0.43 7.88
CA GLY A 97 -21.01 -1.42 8.93
C GLY A 97 -19.90 -2.40 8.54
N ARG A 98 -20.22 -3.70 8.44
CA ARG A 98 -19.29 -4.77 8.06
C ARG A 98 -19.34 -5.13 6.57
N THR A 99 -20.25 -4.52 5.79
CA THR A 99 -20.40 -4.80 4.36
C THR A 99 -19.47 -3.90 3.55
N PRO A 100 -18.51 -4.47 2.80
CA PRO A 100 -17.64 -3.68 1.92
C PRO A 100 -18.46 -2.98 0.83
N GLY A 101 -18.17 -1.71 0.56
CA GLY A 101 -18.82 -0.97 -0.53
C GLY A 101 -18.35 -1.41 -1.93
N CYS A 102 -17.19 -2.07 -2.01
CA CYS A 102 -16.60 -2.60 -3.25
C CYS A 102 -15.44 -3.56 -2.92
N LEU A 103 -14.91 -4.22 -3.95
CA LEU A 103 -13.76 -5.12 -3.81
C LEU A 103 -12.39 -4.43 -4.02
N CYS A 104 -12.38 -3.14 -4.42
CA CYS A 104 -11.14 -2.42 -4.72
C CYS A 104 -10.65 -1.53 -3.58
N ARG A 105 -11.54 -1.00 -2.72
CA ARG A 105 -11.16 -0.14 -1.59
C ARG A 105 -10.35 -0.92 -0.56
N LYS A 106 -9.14 -0.43 -0.23
CA LYS A 106 -8.36 -0.95 0.90
C LYS A 106 -9.21 -0.90 2.18
N PRO A 107 -9.26 -1.97 2.99
CA PRO A 107 -8.34 -3.11 3.04
C PRO A 107 -8.63 -4.27 2.07
N ALA A 108 -9.55 -4.14 1.10
CA ALA A 108 -9.68 -5.14 0.03
C ALA A 108 -8.48 -5.07 -0.92
N PRO A 109 -8.02 -6.21 -1.47
CA PRO A 109 -6.79 -6.28 -2.28
C PRO A 109 -7.01 -5.95 -3.76
N GLY A 110 -8.20 -5.49 -4.15
CA GLY A 110 -8.59 -5.41 -5.56
C GLY A 110 -7.72 -4.49 -6.41
N LEU A 111 -7.25 -3.34 -5.87
CA LEU A 111 -6.36 -2.44 -6.60
C LEU A 111 -5.00 -3.11 -6.87
N LEU A 112 -4.42 -3.78 -5.87
CA LEU A 112 -3.12 -4.45 -6.02
C LEU A 112 -3.20 -5.58 -7.03
N ARG A 113 -4.26 -6.40 -6.96
CA ARG A 113 -4.48 -7.52 -7.89
C ARG A 113 -4.72 -7.03 -9.32
N ARG A 114 -5.47 -5.95 -9.49
CA ARG A 114 -5.69 -5.33 -10.79
C ARG A 114 -4.38 -4.82 -11.39
N ALA A 115 -3.60 -4.08 -10.62
CA ALA A 115 -2.30 -3.59 -11.05
C ALA A 115 -1.34 -4.74 -11.40
N ALA A 116 -1.33 -5.81 -10.60
CA ALA A 116 -0.50 -6.97 -10.86
C ALA A 116 -0.86 -7.66 -12.17
N LEU A 117 -2.15 -7.77 -12.48
CA LEU A 117 -2.62 -8.34 -13.75
C LEU A 117 -2.26 -7.45 -14.94
N GLU A 118 -2.56 -6.14 -14.87
CA GLU A 118 -2.36 -5.20 -15.97
C GLU A 118 -0.87 -4.93 -16.28
N LEU A 119 -0.01 -4.94 -15.25
CA LEU A 119 1.42 -4.65 -15.36
C LEU A 119 2.31 -5.90 -15.30
N ASN A 120 1.72 -7.10 -15.26
CA ASN A 120 2.44 -8.37 -15.16
C ASN A 120 3.41 -8.41 -13.97
N LEU A 121 2.88 -8.11 -12.75
CA LEU A 121 3.67 -8.04 -11.52
C LEU A 121 3.52 -9.31 -10.67
N GLU A 122 4.56 -9.65 -9.92
CA GLU A 122 4.59 -10.80 -9.02
C GLU A 122 4.35 -10.35 -7.57
N LEU A 123 3.13 -10.55 -7.07
CA LEU A 123 2.71 -10.09 -5.75
C LEU A 123 3.54 -10.68 -4.60
N ALA A 124 3.94 -11.95 -4.70
CA ALA A 124 4.73 -12.62 -3.67
C ALA A 124 6.13 -12.02 -3.46
N HIS A 125 6.68 -11.35 -4.47
CA HIS A 125 7.96 -10.65 -4.41
C HIS A 125 7.80 -9.12 -4.34
N SER A 126 6.57 -8.66 -4.12
CA SER A 126 6.22 -7.26 -4.05
C SER A 126 5.92 -6.81 -2.62
N TRP A 127 5.92 -5.49 -2.42
CA TRP A 127 5.63 -4.86 -1.15
C TRP A 127 4.45 -3.90 -1.26
N MET A 128 3.66 -3.80 -0.19
CA MET A 128 2.73 -2.69 0.05
C MET A 128 3.27 -1.82 1.16
N VAL A 129 3.39 -0.54 0.91
CA VAL A 129 3.82 0.49 1.88
C VAL A 129 2.67 1.47 2.07
N GLY A 130 2.28 1.71 3.29
CA GLY A 130 1.23 2.64 3.66
C GLY A 130 1.35 3.08 5.11
N ASP A 131 0.54 4.03 5.53
CA ASP A 131 0.58 4.67 6.83
C ASP A 131 -0.56 4.26 7.77
N ILE A 132 -1.51 3.46 7.26
CA ILE A 132 -2.61 2.89 8.05
C ILE A 132 -2.68 1.37 7.92
N LEU A 133 -3.35 0.72 8.89
CA LEU A 133 -3.49 -0.74 8.91
C LEU A 133 -4.34 -1.30 7.76
N ASP A 134 -5.17 -0.49 7.11
CA ASP A 134 -5.91 -0.91 5.92
C ASP A 134 -4.98 -1.17 4.71
N ASP A 135 -3.84 -0.49 4.64
CA ASP A 135 -2.81 -0.73 3.63
C ASP A 135 -2.10 -2.05 3.88
N VAL A 136 -1.71 -2.27 5.13
CA VAL A 136 -1.09 -3.52 5.57
C VAL A 136 -2.00 -4.70 5.26
N GLU A 137 -3.29 -4.61 5.63
CA GLU A 137 -4.26 -5.67 5.37
C GLU A 137 -4.46 -5.90 3.87
N ALA A 138 -4.56 -4.84 3.06
CA ALA A 138 -4.68 -4.96 1.60
C ALA A 138 -3.48 -5.68 0.99
N GLY A 139 -2.26 -5.31 1.39
CA GLY A 139 -1.03 -5.97 0.96
C GLY A 139 -0.97 -7.44 1.35
N ARG A 140 -1.28 -7.76 2.62
CA ARG A 140 -1.33 -9.14 3.13
C ARG A 140 -2.35 -10.00 2.40
N ARG A 141 -3.56 -9.46 2.15
CA ARG A 141 -4.61 -10.12 1.37
C ARG A 141 -4.25 -10.33 -0.10
N ALA A 142 -3.42 -9.46 -0.65
CA ALA A 142 -2.90 -9.61 -2.01
C ALA A 142 -1.77 -10.64 -2.11
N GLY A 143 -1.11 -10.99 -1.00
CA GLY A 143 0.05 -11.87 -0.95
C GLY A 143 1.38 -11.12 -0.99
N CYS A 144 1.36 -9.79 -0.81
CA CYS A 144 2.56 -8.96 -0.70
C CYS A 144 3.15 -8.99 0.71
N ARG A 145 4.43 -8.64 0.80
CA ARG A 145 5.02 -8.16 2.05
C ARG A 145 4.54 -6.73 2.33
N THR A 146 4.66 -6.27 3.57
CA THR A 146 4.04 -4.99 3.96
C THR A 146 4.94 -4.20 4.89
N VAL A 147 4.93 -2.88 4.71
CA VAL A 147 5.56 -1.90 5.60
C VAL A 147 4.49 -0.93 6.06
N LEU A 148 4.42 -0.69 7.37
CA LEU A 148 3.63 0.39 7.97
C LEU A 148 4.56 1.57 8.24
N LEU A 149 4.23 2.74 7.71
CA LEU A 149 4.85 4.00 8.11
C LEU A 149 4.16 4.50 9.38
N ASP A 150 4.89 4.51 10.48
CA ASP A 150 4.37 4.94 11.79
C ASP A 150 4.54 6.46 11.95
N VAL A 151 3.74 7.20 11.19
CA VAL A 151 3.74 8.67 11.13
C VAL A 151 2.59 9.31 11.92
N GLY A 152 1.83 8.48 12.67
CA GLY A 152 0.75 8.94 13.55
C GLY A 152 -0.64 9.02 12.87
N HIS A 153 -0.79 8.57 11.64
CA HIS A 153 -2.09 8.59 10.95
C HIS A 153 -2.99 7.40 11.34
N GLU A 154 -2.40 6.27 11.75
CA GLU A 154 -3.21 5.18 12.31
C GLU A 154 -3.68 5.52 13.72
N THR A 155 -4.98 5.70 13.87
CA THR A 155 -5.60 6.06 15.16
C THR A 155 -6.44 4.94 15.76
N VAL A 156 -6.73 3.90 14.97
CA VAL A 156 -7.58 2.77 15.39
C VAL A 156 -6.83 1.45 15.27
N TRP A 157 -5.98 1.18 16.25
CA TRP A 157 -5.10 -0.01 16.30
C TRP A 157 -5.87 -1.33 16.51
N ARG A 158 -6.68 -1.72 15.52
CA ARG A 158 -7.34 -3.03 15.50
C ARG A 158 -6.43 -4.06 14.87
N LEU A 159 -5.59 -4.68 15.68
CA LEU A 159 -4.64 -5.68 15.22
C LEU A 159 -5.33 -7.01 14.89
N SER A 160 -4.85 -7.67 13.85
CA SER A 160 -5.20 -9.02 13.44
C SER A 160 -4.00 -9.63 12.70
N PRO A 161 -3.95 -10.94 12.44
CA PRO A 161 -2.85 -11.53 11.67
C PRO A 161 -2.61 -10.88 10.30
N LEU A 162 -3.68 -10.36 9.66
CA LEU A 162 -3.57 -9.65 8.38
C LEU A 162 -3.16 -8.18 8.52
N ARG A 163 -3.19 -7.62 9.72
CA ARG A 163 -2.83 -6.23 10.03
C ARG A 163 -1.46 -6.10 10.72
N LEU A 164 -0.71 -7.20 10.82
CA LEU A 164 0.66 -7.18 11.31
C LEU A 164 1.60 -6.93 10.13
N PRO A 165 2.28 -5.76 10.07
CA PRO A 165 3.24 -5.47 9.01
C PRO A 165 4.51 -6.31 9.20
N HIS A 166 5.26 -6.51 8.10
CA HIS A 166 6.58 -7.14 8.17
C HIS A 166 7.63 -6.18 8.75
N HIS A 167 7.48 -4.89 8.43
CA HIS A 167 8.30 -3.82 9.02
C HIS A 167 7.44 -2.64 9.44
N ARG A 168 7.88 -1.91 10.49
CA ARG A 168 7.41 -0.57 10.85
C ARG A 168 8.58 0.38 10.66
N CYS A 169 8.33 1.47 9.94
CA CYS A 169 9.33 2.48 9.61
C CYS A 169 8.80 3.88 9.94
N ARG A 170 9.70 4.82 10.15
CA ARG A 170 9.35 6.21 10.49
C ARG A 170 9.02 7.05 9.26
N ASP A 171 9.53 6.66 8.10
CA ASP A 171 9.35 7.37 6.84
C ASP A 171 9.57 6.43 5.65
N LEU A 172 9.25 6.93 4.46
CA LEU A 172 9.37 6.14 3.22
C LEU A 172 10.83 5.83 2.87
N LEU A 173 11.77 6.68 3.24
CA LEU A 173 13.19 6.45 2.98
C LEU A 173 13.75 5.28 3.81
N GLU A 174 13.36 5.19 5.09
CA GLU A 174 13.70 4.03 5.93
C GLU A 174 13.05 2.76 5.37
N ALA A 175 11.77 2.83 4.95
CA ALA A 175 11.07 1.71 4.33
C ALA A 175 11.80 1.22 3.07
N ALA A 176 12.23 2.12 2.19
CA ALA A 176 12.97 1.78 0.98
C ALA A 176 14.29 1.04 1.29
N ARG A 177 15.06 1.52 2.27
CA ARG A 177 16.29 0.86 2.70
C ARG A 177 16.03 -0.55 3.20
N ARG A 178 15.03 -0.74 4.09
CA ARG A 178 14.64 -2.05 4.62
C ARG A 178 14.22 -3.01 3.53
N ILE A 179 13.45 -2.54 2.56
CA ILE A 179 12.98 -3.35 1.43
C ILE A 179 14.14 -3.81 0.55
N VAL A 180 15.10 -2.93 0.27
CA VAL A 180 16.28 -3.25 -0.55
C VAL A 180 17.21 -4.23 0.17
N GLU A 181 17.39 -4.09 1.48
CA GLU A 181 18.16 -5.00 2.32
C GLU A 181 17.51 -6.38 2.45
N ASP A 182 16.18 -6.45 2.41
CA ASP A 182 15.40 -7.68 2.62
C ASP A 182 15.19 -8.43 1.29
N VAL A 183 16.27 -8.94 0.73
CA VAL A 183 16.28 -9.62 -0.59
C VAL A 183 15.70 -11.06 -0.52
N ALA A 184 15.40 -11.59 0.66
CA ALA A 184 14.90 -12.95 0.79
C ALA A 184 13.44 -13.08 0.32
N PRO A 185 13.09 -14.12 -0.48
CA PRO A 185 11.69 -14.37 -0.85
C PRO A 185 10.84 -14.58 0.42
N HIS A 186 9.68 -13.95 0.44
CA HIS A 186 8.75 -14.04 1.55
C HIS A 186 8.36 -15.51 1.80
N ARG A 187 8.76 -16.06 2.93
CA ARG A 187 8.17 -17.28 3.47
C ARG A 187 6.93 -16.86 4.26
N PRO A 188 5.71 -17.27 3.87
CA PRO A 188 4.54 -16.97 4.70
C PRO A 188 4.81 -17.45 6.13
N PRO A 189 4.39 -16.72 7.17
CA PRO A 189 4.52 -17.21 8.53
C PRO A 189 3.94 -18.62 8.56
N ALA A 190 4.72 -19.56 9.09
CA ALA A 190 4.26 -20.95 9.26
C ALA A 190 2.89 -20.87 9.93
N ALA A 191 1.88 -21.45 9.29
CA ALA A 191 0.59 -21.62 9.93
C ALA A 191 0.89 -22.21 11.32
N LEU A 192 0.42 -21.55 12.37
CA LEU A 192 0.45 -22.11 13.71
C LEU A 192 -0.35 -23.42 13.62
N LEU A 193 0.39 -24.52 13.44
CA LEU A 193 -0.14 -25.85 13.58
C LEU A 193 -0.57 -25.94 15.05
N TRP A 194 -1.84 -25.77 15.27
CA TRP A 194 -2.45 -26.17 16.52
C TRP A 194 -2.25 -27.68 16.61
N SER A 195 -1.19 -28.10 17.29
CA SER A 195 -1.00 -29.48 17.73
C SER A 195 -2.13 -29.74 18.73
N SER A 196 -3.22 -30.33 18.24
CA SER A 196 -4.21 -30.97 19.08
C SER A 196 -3.57 -32.24 19.64
N ALA A 197 -2.77 -32.08 20.69
CA ALA A 197 -2.41 -33.18 21.56
C ALA A 197 -3.67 -33.58 22.33
N VAL A 198 -4.47 -34.45 21.74
CA VAL A 198 -5.50 -35.20 22.45
C VAL A 198 -4.76 -36.15 23.37
N HIS A 199 -4.77 -35.87 24.66
CA HIS A 199 -4.40 -36.84 25.66
C HIS A 199 -5.53 -37.90 25.75
N PRO A 200 -5.27 -39.18 25.58
CA PRO A 200 -6.25 -40.21 25.92
C PRO A 200 -6.29 -40.33 27.43
N ALA A 201 -7.39 -39.92 28.04
CA ALA A 201 -7.69 -40.23 29.42
C ALA A 201 -7.87 -41.74 29.53
N GLY A 202 -6.93 -42.41 30.20
CA GLY A 202 -7.06 -43.79 30.58
C GLY A 202 -8.16 -44.02 31.57
N LEU A 203 -9.05 -44.96 31.25
CA LEU A 203 -9.96 -45.61 32.14
C LEU A 203 -9.22 -46.47 33.16
N ARG A 204 -9.46 -46.29 34.45
CA ARG A 204 -9.60 -47.32 35.49
C ARG A 204 -10.61 -46.87 36.53
#